data_ae098348f216231546ff69239d1a0ec7
#
_entry.id   ae098348f216231546ff69239d1a0ec7
#
_cell.length_a   1.000
_cell.length_b   1.000
_cell.length_c   1.000
_cell.angle_alpha   90.00
_cell.angle_beta   90.00
_cell.angle_gamma   90.00
#
_symmetry.space_group_name_H-M   'P 1'
#
loop_
_entity.id
_entity.type
_entity.pdbx_description
1 polymer ?
#
loop_
_entity_poly.entity_id
_entity_poly.type
_entity_poly.pdbx_seq_one_letter_code
_entity_poly.pdbx_strand_id
1 'polypeptide(L)'
;MPTHVIVDGYNLLGGSGLRTGQMASSRDKLLHELAAYRHRTHHAITVVFDGWQHGHPTEQREHCAGVQVIYSKRGERADQVIQRLAREYGADCAVVSSDHEIMNVARAHRAFVIGAQEFAGKLHGSLGPSAAVPHKELDPGDDAGSGRRQEKKGNPRKLPKAQRQRARQFRRF
;
A
#
# COMPACT_ATOMS: atom_id res chain seq x y z
N MET A 1 3.33 -17.45 7.69
CA MET A 1 4.41 -17.36 6.70
C MET A 1 4.79 -15.90 6.53
N PRO A 2 6.06 -15.54 6.57
CA PRO A 2 6.47 -14.19 6.26
C PRO A 2 6.09 -13.88 4.81
N THR A 3 5.45 -12.75 4.61
CA THR A 3 4.97 -12.30 3.29
C THR A 3 5.94 -11.24 2.77
N HIS A 4 6.12 -11.19 1.46
CA HIS A 4 6.95 -10.16 0.85
C HIS A 4 6.14 -8.86 0.74
N VAL A 5 6.64 -7.77 1.30
CA VAL A 5 6.02 -6.44 1.20
C VAL A 5 6.74 -5.61 0.15
N ILE A 6 6.03 -5.24 -0.90
CA ILE A 6 6.55 -4.40 -1.99
C ILE A 6 5.99 -2.99 -1.79
N VAL A 7 6.86 -2.02 -1.64
CA VAL A 7 6.51 -0.64 -1.30
C VAL A 7 6.85 0.30 -2.44
N ASP A 8 5.87 1.08 -2.86
CA ASP A 8 6.07 2.24 -3.72
C ASP A 8 6.65 3.38 -2.87
N GLY A 9 7.96 3.61 -3.01
CA GLY A 9 8.69 4.51 -2.13
C GLY A 9 8.22 5.96 -2.22
N TYR A 10 8.04 6.50 -3.42
CA TYR A 10 7.60 7.89 -3.57
C TYR A 10 6.12 8.09 -3.23
N ASN A 11 5.29 7.11 -3.48
CA ASN A 11 3.89 7.15 -3.09
C ASN A 11 3.74 7.17 -1.56
N LEU A 12 4.55 6.38 -0.87
CA LEU A 12 4.57 6.34 0.60
C LEU A 12 5.13 7.64 1.20
N LEU A 13 6.09 8.29 0.55
CA LEU A 13 6.62 9.59 0.96
C LEU A 13 5.65 10.77 0.69
N GLY A 14 4.46 10.52 0.14
CA GLY A 14 3.44 11.53 -0.07
C GLY A 14 3.48 12.23 -1.42
N GLY A 15 4.07 11.58 -2.43
CA GLY A 15 4.05 12.07 -3.80
C GLY A 15 4.94 13.29 -4.05
N SER A 16 4.68 13.99 -5.13
CA SER A 16 5.53 15.01 -5.76
C SER A 16 5.73 16.36 -5.02
N GLY A 17 5.40 16.44 -3.74
CA GLY A 17 5.54 17.69 -2.97
C GLY A 17 6.92 17.92 -2.33
N LEU A 18 7.81 16.92 -2.36
CA LEU A 18 9.13 17.04 -1.74
C LEU A 18 10.12 17.75 -2.67
N ARG A 19 10.77 18.79 -2.14
CA ARG A 19 11.87 19.47 -2.85
C ARG A 19 13.06 18.52 -3.01
N THR A 20 13.80 18.62 -4.11
CA THR A 20 14.93 17.75 -4.47
C THR A 20 15.95 17.57 -3.33
N GLY A 21 16.24 18.61 -2.55
CA GLY A 21 17.16 18.53 -1.41
C GLY A 21 16.61 17.79 -0.18
N GLN A 22 15.30 17.60 -0.08
CA GLN A 22 14.64 16.88 1.03
C GLN A 22 14.39 15.39 0.69
N MET A 23 14.49 15.03 -0.58
CA MET A 23 14.21 13.67 -1.03
C MET A 23 15.19 12.63 -0.47
N ALA A 24 16.48 12.95 -0.41
CA ALA A 24 17.49 12.02 0.11
C ALA A 24 17.26 11.72 1.59
N SER A 25 17.11 12.76 2.41
CA SER A 25 16.85 12.58 3.85
C SER A 25 15.52 11.90 4.14
N SER A 26 14.49 12.16 3.32
CA SER A 26 13.19 11.49 3.45
C SER A 26 13.27 10.00 3.07
N ARG A 27 14.05 9.66 2.04
CA ARG A 27 14.33 8.26 1.70
C ARG A 27 15.04 7.53 2.83
N ASP A 28 16.10 8.13 3.38
CA ASP A 28 16.87 7.53 4.46
C ASP A 28 16.00 7.29 5.69
N LYS A 29 15.16 8.25 6.04
CA LYS A 29 14.18 8.12 7.12
C LYS A 29 13.21 6.97 6.84
N LEU A 30 12.64 6.90 5.64
CA LEU A 30 11.73 5.82 5.25
C LEU A 30 12.42 4.45 5.33
N LEU A 31 13.66 4.33 4.87
CA LEU A 31 14.41 3.08 4.95
C LEU A 31 14.64 2.63 6.39
N HIS A 32 14.91 3.56 7.31
CA HIS A 32 15.02 3.27 8.73
C HIS A 32 13.69 2.78 9.33
N GLU A 33 12.58 3.42 8.98
CA GLU A 33 11.24 3.01 9.43
C GLU A 33 10.86 1.62 8.88
N LEU A 34 11.17 1.36 7.62
CA LEU A 34 10.94 0.04 6.99
C LEU A 34 11.82 -1.05 7.61
N ALA A 35 13.08 -0.74 7.95
CA ALA A 35 13.98 -1.67 8.63
C ALA A 35 13.46 -2.02 10.04
N ALA A 36 13.00 -1.03 10.80
CA ALA A 36 12.39 -1.24 12.11
C ALA A 36 11.10 -2.08 12.00
N TYR A 37 10.27 -1.82 11.00
CA TYR A 37 9.07 -2.60 10.71
C TYR A 37 9.41 -4.05 10.36
N ARG A 38 10.39 -4.27 9.47
CA ARG A 38 10.89 -5.59 9.13
C ARG A 38 11.37 -6.37 10.35
N HIS A 39 12.11 -5.71 11.24
CA HIS A 39 12.60 -6.34 12.47
C HIS A 39 11.45 -6.84 13.38
N ARG A 40 10.34 -6.10 13.43
CA ARG A 40 9.17 -6.47 14.24
C ARG A 40 8.32 -7.56 13.62
N THR A 41 8.21 -7.57 12.30
CA THR A 41 7.23 -8.43 11.58
C THR A 41 7.87 -9.61 10.87
N HIS A 42 9.18 -9.59 10.69
CA HIS A 42 9.96 -10.57 9.94
C HIS A 42 9.53 -10.73 8.46
N HIS A 43 8.81 -9.76 7.91
CA HIS A 43 8.47 -9.76 6.48
C HIS A 43 9.69 -9.35 5.64
N ALA A 44 9.85 -9.96 4.47
CA ALA A 44 10.78 -9.45 3.47
C ALA A 44 10.21 -8.14 2.90
N ILE A 45 11.02 -7.10 2.79
CA ILE A 45 10.60 -5.80 2.29
C ILE A 45 11.44 -5.40 1.10
N THR A 46 10.77 -5.02 0.01
CA THR A 46 11.36 -4.37 -1.15
C THR A 46 10.71 -3.02 -1.33
N VAL A 47 11.49 -1.96 -1.32
CA VAL A 47 11.04 -0.62 -1.68
C VAL A 47 11.54 -0.28 -3.07
N VAL A 48 10.66 0.26 -3.90
CA VAL A 48 10.96 0.65 -5.28
C VAL A 48 10.91 2.15 -5.38
N PHE A 49 11.97 2.74 -5.91
CA PHE A 49 12.06 4.15 -6.24
C PHE A 49 12.22 4.34 -7.74
N ASP A 50 11.70 5.43 -8.24
CA ASP A 50 11.93 5.83 -9.62
C ASP A 50 13.39 6.31 -9.79
N GLY A 51 14.16 5.59 -10.60
CA GLY A 51 15.59 5.83 -10.80
C GLY A 51 15.91 6.82 -11.92
N TRP A 52 14.90 7.41 -12.59
CA TRP A 52 15.12 8.29 -13.73
C TRP A 52 16.04 9.49 -13.43
N GLN A 53 16.05 9.96 -12.18
CA GLN A 53 16.91 11.06 -11.74
C GLN A 53 18.40 10.68 -11.66
N HIS A 54 18.72 9.40 -11.51
CA HIS A 54 20.08 8.89 -11.38
C HIS A 54 20.67 8.42 -12.72
N GLY A 55 19.86 8.33 -13.77
CA GLY A 55 20.31 8.10 -15.14
C GLY A 55 20.98 6.75 -15.40
N HIS A 56 20.90 5.80 -14.48
CA HIS A 56 21.50 4.48 -14.67
C HIS A 56 20.82 3.70 -15.80
N PRO A 57 21.60 3.12 -16.72
CA PRO A 57 21.05 2.35 -17.84
C PRO A 57 20.42 1.03 -17.40
N THR A 58 20.78 0.53 -16.22
CA THR A 58 20.31 -0.72 -15.63
C THR A 58 19.60 -0.48 -14.31
N GLU A 59 18.69 -1.39 -13.95
CA GLU A 59 18.06 -1.44 -12.63
C GLU A 59 19.14 -1.60 -11.54
N GLN A 60 19.12 -0.75 -10.55
CA GLN A 60 20.03 -0.83 -9.41
C GLN A 60 19.33 -1.48 -8.23
N ARG A 61 20.01 -2.42 -7.59
CA ARG A 61 19.51 -3.11 -6.40
C ARG A 61 20.52 -2.95 -5.26
N GLU A 62 20.02 -2.43 -4.15
CA GLU A 62 20.81 -2.21 -2.94
C GLU A 62 20.12 -2.89 -1.76
N HIS A 63 20.86 -3.12 -0.69
CA HIS A 63 20.33 -3.59 0.57
C HIS A 63 20.71 -2.62 1.68
N CYS A 64 19.72 -2.07 2.35
CA CYS A 64 19.88 -1.17 3.47
C CYS A 64 19.18 -1.74 4.70
N ALA A 65 19.93 -2.10 5.74
CA ALA A 65 19.40 -2.65 7.00
C ALA A 65 18.41 -3.83 6.81
N GLY A 66 18.68 -4.68 5.81
CA GLY A 66 17.85 -5.83 5.47
C GLY A 66 16.64 -5.53 4.58
N VAL A 67 16.40 -4.27 4.24
CA VAL A 67 15.40 -3.85 3.25
C VAL A 67 16.06 -3.85 1.88
N GLN A 68 15.43 -4.49 0.89
CA GLN A 68 15.86 -4.39 -0.49
C GLN A 68 15.37 -3.08 -1.09
N VAL A 69 16.27 -2.33 -1.71
CA VAL A 69 15.96 -1.09 -2.41
C VAL A 69 16.18 -1.32 -3.90
N ILE A 70 15.19 -1.00 -4.71
CA ILE A 70 15.29 -1.09 -6.17
C ILE A 70 15.07 0.30 -6.75
N TYR A 71 15.99 0.73 -7.59
CA TYR A 71 15.85 1.90 -8.45
C TYR A 71 15.57 1.44 -9.87
N SER A 72 14.48 1.91 -10.45
CA SER A 72 14.15 1.57 -11.83
C SER A 72 15.23 2.10 -12.79
N LYS A 73 15.43 1.40 -13.89
CA LYS A 73 16.38 1.84 -14.92
C LYS A 73 15.85 3.07 -15.67
N ARG A 74 16.74 3.73 -16.41
CA ARG A 74 16.39 4.84 -17.27
C ARG A 74 15.30 4.44 -18.27
N GLY A 75 14.20 5.21 -18.32
CA GLY A 75 13.05 4.93 -19.18
C GLY A 75 12.05 3.90 -18.64
N GLU A 76 12.30 3.32 -17.47
CA GLU A 76 11.35 2.46 -16.75
C GLU A 76 10.84 3.19 -15.50
N ARG A 77 9.53 3.16 -15.28
CA ARG A 77 8.92 3.74 -14.09
C ARG A 77 8.90 2.73 -12.94
N ALA A 78 8.91 3.24 -11.70
CA ALA A 78 8.75 2.40 -10.50
C ALA A 78 7.49 1.53 -10.58
N ASP A 79 6.41 2.05 -11.15
CA ASP A 79 5.14 1.33 -11.34
C ASP A 79 5.34 0.01 -12.10
N GLN A 80 6.14 0.03 -13.17
CA GLN A 80 6.41 -1.16 -14.00
C GLN A 80 7.21 -2.22 -13.23
N VAL A 81 8.16 -1.78 -12.40
CA VAL A 81 8.93 -2.67 -11.52
C VAL A 81 8.02 -3.30 -10.49
N ILE A 82 7.17 -2.51 -9.82
CA ILE A 82 6.21 -3.01 -8.82
C ILE A 82 5.23 -3.99 -9.43
N GLN A 83 4.68 -3.69 -10.61
CA GLN A 83 3.77 -4.60 -11.32
C GLN A 83 4.46 -5.91 -11.70
N ARG A 84 5.73 -5.88 -12.12
CA ARG A 84 6.53 -7.07 -12.41
C ARG A 84 6.72 -7.93 -11.17
N LEU A 85 7.10 -7.32 -10.05
CA LEU A 85 7.25 -8.01 -8.77
C LEU A 85 5.91 -8.59 -8.27
N ALA A 86 4.81 -7.85 -8.40
CA ALA A 86 3.48 -8.33 -8.04
C ALA A 86 3.06 -9.56 -8.85
N ARG A 87 3.45 -9.65 -10.12
CA ARG A 87 3.23 -10.84 -10.96
C ARG A 87 4.08 -12.02 -10.51
N GLU A 88 5.34 -11.76 -10.17
CA GLU A 88 6.29 -12.78 -9.74
C GLU A 88 5.90 -13.42 -8.41
N TYR A 89 5.56 -12.61 -7.41
CA TYR A 89 5.22 -13.09 -6.06
C TYR A 89 3.74 -13.47 -5.91
N GLY A 90 2.85 -12.92 -6.70
CA GLY A 90 1.43 -13.24 -6.69
C GLY A 90 0.80 -13.12 -5.31
N ALA A 91 0.17 -14.22 -4.85
CA ALA A 91 -0.52 -14.27 -3.55
C ALA A 91 0.42 -14.19 -2.32
N ASP A 92 1.72 -14.38 -2.52
CA ASP A 92 2.73 -14.38 -1.45
C ASP A 92 3.27 -12.99 -1.14
N CYS A 93 2.73 -11.94 -1.79
CA CYS A 93 3.13 -10.57 -1.51
C CYS A 93 1.98 -9.65 -1.13
N ALA A 94 2.36 -8.53 -0.50
CA ALA A 94 1.53 -7.36 -0.32
C ALA A 94 2.15 -6.19 -1.07
N VAL A 95 1.34 -5.42 -1.77
CA VAL A 95 1.75 -4.21 -2.48
C VAL A 95 1.22 -2.99 -1.76
N VAL A 96 2.10 -2.08 -1.43
CA VAL A 96 1.80 -0.81 -0.77
C VAL A 96 1.88 0.32 -1.78
N SER A 97 0.75 0.84 -2.18
CA SER A 97 0.62 2.01 -3.05
C SER A 97 -0.79 2.59 -2.93
N SER A 98 -0.97 3.86 -3.26
CA SER A 98 -2.28 4.48 -3.45
C SER A 98 -2.61 4.69 -4.93
N ASP A 99 -1.72 4.30 -5.83
CA ASP A 99 -1.96 4.34 -7.27
C ASP A 99 -2.93 3.22 -7.67
N HIS A 100 -4.03 3.60 -8.32
CA HIS A 100 -5.09 2.66 -8.71
C HIS A 100 -4.63 1.66 -9.78
N GLU A 101 -3.75 2.06 -10.67
CA GLU A 101 -3.22 1.17 -11.72
C GLU A 101 -2.38 0.06 -11.10
N ILE A 102 -1.45 0.41 -10.22
CA ILE A 102 -0.64 -0.55 -9.46
C ILE A 102 -1.53 -1.47 -8.64
N MET A 103 -2.50 -0.89 -7.92
CA MET A 103 -3.42 -1.64 -7.06
C MET A 103 -4.27 -2.65 -7.86
N ASN A 104 -4.72 -2.28 -9.06
CA ASN A 104 -5.53 -3.16 -9.90
C ASN A 104 -4.71 -4.33 -10.45
N VAL A 105 -3.49 -4.06 -10.93
CA VAL A 105 -2.59 -5.12 -11.40
C VAL A 105 -2.22 -6.07 -10.26
N ALA A 106 -1.90 -5.54 -9.07
CA ALA A 106 -1.58 -6.36 -7.90
C ALA A 106 -2.75 -7.28 -7.52
N ARG A 107 -3.98 -6.76 -7.48
CA ARG A 107 -5.19 -7.56 -7.23
C ARG A 107 -5.42 -8.64 -8.27
N ALA A 108 -5.21 -8.34 -9.56
CA ALA A 108 -5.34 -9.32 -10.65
C ALA A 108 -4.38 -10.51 -10.46
N HIS A 109 -3.22 -10.28 -9.86
CA HIS A 109 -2.25 -11.30 -9.51
C HIS A 109 -2.40 -11.87 -8.10
N ARG A 110 -3.52 -11.60 -7.42
CA ARG A 110 -3.86 -12.08 -6.07
C ARG A 110 -2.99 -11.53 -4.95
N ALA A 111 -2.16 -10.53 -5.23
CA ALA A 111 -1.40 -9.82 -4.21
C ALA A 111 -2.34 -9.09 -3.23
N PHE A 112 -1.96 -9.03 -1.97
CA PHE A 112 -2.68 -8.21 -1.02
C PHE A 112 -2.32 -6.74 -1.23
N VAL A 113 -3.32 -5.85 -1.22
CA VAL A 113 -3.09 -4.42 -1.48
C VAL A 113 -3.35 -3.60 -0.23
N ILE A 114 -2.39 -2.76 0.12
CA ILE A 114 -2.43 -1.84 1.25
C ILE A 114 -2.26 -0.41 0.73
N GLY A 115 -3.12 0.51 1.15
CA GLY A 115 -2.97 1.92 0.82
C GLY A 115 -1.73 2.53 1.50
N ALA A 116 -1.07 3.49 0.85
CA ALA A 116 0.14 4.11 1.39
C ALA A 116 -0.09 4.74 2.77
N GLN A 117 -1.18 5.47 2.97
CA GLN A 117 -1.51 6.06 4.27
C GLN A 117 -1.84 5.01 5.34
N GLU A 118 -2.54 3.94 4.95
CA GLU A 118 -2.86 2.82 5.83
C GLU A 118 -1.58 2.12 6.32
N PHE A 119 -0.61 1.94 5.42
CA PHE A 119 0.68 1.37 5.76
C PHE A 119 1.56 2.33 6.58
N ALA A 120 1.56 3.63 6.27
CA ALA A 120 2.26 4.63 7.07
C ALA A 120 1.80 4.62 8.54
N GLY A 121 0.49 4.47 8.79
CA GLY A 121 -0.03 4.28 10.13
C GLY A 121 0.57 3.07 10.85
N LYS A 122 0.84 1.97 10.15
CA LYS A 122 1.51 0.80 10.72
C LYS A 122 3.00 1.03 11.00
N LEU A 123 3.69 1.75 10.14
CA LEU A 123 5.10 2.11 10.36
C LEU A 123 5.28 2.91 11.64
N HIS A 124 4.42 3.90 11.86
CA HIS A 124 4.49 4.79 13.02
C HIS A 124 3.84 4.23 14.29
N GLY A 125 3.36 2.98 14.27
CA GLY A 125 2.76 2.35 15.45
C GLY A 125 1.39 2.92 15.84
N SER A 126 0.79 3.76 15.02
CA SER A 126 -0.57 4.25 15.17
C SER A 126 -1.58 3.14 14.80
N LEU A 127 -1.70 2.14 15.64
CA LEU A 127 -2.68 1.07 15.48
C LEU A 127 -4.04 1.49 16.02
N GLY A 128 -4.76 2.29 15.24
CA GLY A 128 -6.21 2.27 15.26
C GLY A 128 -6.70 1.80 13.90
N PRO A 129 -7.73 0.95 13.78
CA PRO A 129 -8.39 0.79 12.52
C PRO A 129 -9.04 2.13 12.19
N SER A 130 -8.39 2.93 11.35
CA SER A 130 -9.06 4.06 10.73
C SER A 130 -10.18 3.48 9.87
N ALA A 131 -11.38 3.44 10.43
CA ALA A 131 -12.59 3.39 9.67
C ALA A 131 -12.60 4.68 8.85
N ALA A 132 -12.12 4.62 7.63
CA ALA A 132 -12.46 5.59 6.62
C ALA A 132 -13.97 5.50 6.44
N VAL A 133 -14.69 6.32 7.16
CA VAL A 133 -16.10 6.57 6.93
C VAL A 133 -16.14 7.29 5.57
N PRO A 134 -16.74 6.71 4.52
CA PRO A 134 -16.99 7.48 3.32
C PRO A 134 -17.96 8.60 3.72
N HIS A 135 -17.52 9.83 3.60
CA HIS A 135 -18.36 11.00 3.71
C HIS A 135 -19.40 10.91 2.58
N LYS A 136 -20.58 10.45 2.95
CA LYS A 136 -21.73 10.50 2.08
C LYS A 136 -22.27 11.92 2.20
N GLU A 137 -22.03 12.74 1.20
CA GLU A 137 -22.76 13.99 1.05
C GLU A 137 -24.25 13.66 1.04
N LEU A 138 -24.96 14.29 1.97
CA LEU A 138 -26.40 14.28 2.05
C LEU A 138 -26.91 15.25 1.00
N ASP A 139 -27.47 14.73 -0.08
CA ASP A 139 -28.32 15.46 -0.98
C ASP A 139 -29.74 15.44 -0.39
N PRO A 140 -30.40 16.57 -0.13
CA PRO A 140 -31.77 16.59 0.34
C PRO A 140 -32.72 16.76 -0.85
N GLY A 141 -33.50 15.72 -1.15
CA GLY A 141 -34.51 15.83 -2.19
C GLY A 141 -35.39 14.60 -2.34
N ASP A 142 -36.57 14.69 -1.74
CA ASP A 142 -37.94 14.22 -2.14
C ASP A 142 -38.25 12.74 -2.43
N ASP A 143 -39.03 12.22 -1.50
CA ASP A 143 -40.46 11.81 -1.55
C ASP A 143 -40.89 10.56 -2.33
N ALA A 144 -41.68 9.74 -1.58
CA ALA A 144 -42.78 8.86 -1.92
C ALA A 144 -42.55 7.59 -2.78
N GLY A 145 -42.80 6.43 -2.15
CA GLY A 145 -43.12 5.21 -2.89
C GLY A 145 -42.97 3.89 -2.14
N SER A 146 -43.95 3.56 -1.33
CA SER A 146 -44.46 2.24 -0.95
C SER A 146 -43.79 1.01 -1.58
N GLY A 147 -43.22 0.12 -0.74
CA GLY A 147 -42.80 -1.23 -1.12
C GLY A 147 -42.19 -2.01 0.05
N ARG A 148 -43.05 -2.62 0.88
CA ARG A 148 -42.62 -3.53 1.95
C ARG A 148 -41.90 -4.75 1.36
N ARG A 149 -40.57 -4.76 1.48
CA ARG A 149 -39.75 -5.99 1.50
C ARG A 149 -39.10 -6.08 2.87
N GLN A 150 -39.40 -7.13 3.60
CA GLN A 150 -38.81 -7.46 4.89
C GLN A 150 -37.30 -7.70 4.68
N GLU A 151 -36.50 -6.70 4.93
CA GLU A 151 -35.04 -6.88 5.09
C GLU A 151 -34.78 -7.55 6.43
N LYS A 152 -34.15 -8.72 6.37
CA LYS A 152 -33.57 -9.37 7.54
C LYS A 152 -32.60 -8.41 8.21
N LYS A 153 -32.96 -7.85 9.37
CA LYS A 153 -32.12 -7.02 10.22
C LYS A 153 -30.85 -7.79 10.58
N GLY A 154 -29.79 -7.63 9.78
CA GLY A 154 -28.44 -8.03 10.16
C GLY A 154 -27.99 -7.20 11.36
N ASN A 155 -27.28 -7.82 12.30
CA ASN A 155 -26.75 -7.18 13.49
C ASN A 155 -25.86 -5.97 13.09
N PRO A 156 -26.22 -4.71 13.41
CA PRO A 156 -25.54 -3.50 12.92
C PRO A 156 -24.11 -3.35 13.47
N ARG A 157 -23.67 -4.20 14.39
CA ARG A 157 -22.32 -4.17 14.98
C ARG A 157 -21.30 -5.06 14.26
N LYS A 158 -21.68 -5.82 13.27
CA LYS A 158 -20.74 -6.70 12.53
C LYS A 158 -20.42 -6.12 11.17
N LEU A 159 -19.16 -5.77 10.96
CA LEU A 159 -18.62 -5.40 9.65
C LEU A 159 -18.95 -6.45 8.57
N PRO A 160 -19.20 -6.06 7.33
CA PRO A 160 -19.39 -6.97 6.20
C PRO A 160 -18.29 -8.03 6.11
N LYS A 161 -18.63 -9.24 5.66
CA LYS A 161 -17.69 -10.39 5.59
C LYS A 161 -16.38 -10.04 4.89
N ALA A 162 -16.46 -9.31 3.77
CA ALA A 162 -15.29 -8.86 3.00
C ALA A 162 -14.38 -7.93 3.81
N GLN A 163 -14.95 -6.98 4.56
CA GLN A 163 -14.18 -6.08 5.41
C GLN A 163 -13.52 -6.81 6.60
N ARG A 164 -14.20 -7.78 7.18
CA ARG A 164 -13.60 -8.63 8.24
C ARG A 164 -12.45 -9.46 7.72
N GLN A 165 -12.57 -10.01 6.52
CA GLN A 165 -11.52 -10.79 5.89
C GLN A 165 -10.32 -9.92 5.55
N ARG A 166 -10.54 -8.73 4.99
CA ARG A 166 -9.49 -7.75 4.73
C ARG A 166 -8.79 -7.31 6.01
N ALA A 167 -9.54 -7.01 7.08
CA ALA A 167 -8.97 -6.65 8.38
C ALA A 167 -8.13 -7.78 8.99
N ARG A 168 -8.53 -9.04 8.82
CA ARG A 168 -7.72 -10.20 9.25
C ARG A 168 -6.42 -10.32 8.45
N GLN A 169 -6.47 -10.14 7.13
CA GLN A 169 -5.27 -10.16 6.30
C GLN A 169 -4.35 -8.99 6.66
N PHE A 170 -4.90 -7.79 6.81
CA PHE A 170 -4.14 -6.61 7.17
C PHE A 170 -3.41 -6.71 8.53
N ARG A 171 -3.94 -7.48 9.47
CA ARG A 171 -3.26 -7.73 10.76
C ARG A 171 -2.00 -8.60 10.64
N ARG A 172 -1.81 -9.29 9.52
CA ARG A 172 -0.63 -10.11 9.26
C ARG A 172 0.59 -9.28 8.88
N PHE A 173 0.34 -8.08 8.41
CA PHE A 173 1.31 -7.07 8.05
C PHE A 173 1.37 -5.99 9.14
#